data_648985d8d77f4536fbc3a291a9c5ef46
#
_entry.id   648985d8d77f4536fbc3a291a9c5ef46
#
_cell.length_a   1.000
_cell.length_b   1.000
_cell.length_c   1.000
_cell.angle_alpha   90.00
_cell.angle_beta   90.00
_cell.angle_gamma   90.00
#
_symmetry.space_group_name_H-M   'P 1'
#
loop_
_entity.id
_entity.type
_entity.pdbx_description
1 polymer ?
#
loop_
_entity_poly.entity_id
_entity_poly.type
_entity_poly.pdbx_seq_one_letter_code
_entity_poly.pdbx_strand_id
1 'polypeptide(L)'
;MPYFICPNCKDRSIDHDSREGLTNDAVACHRCGFGFLFELLEDYYPAPTTGFVVCDNEARVIAAGRDIFELSGYKEQDLMGRDVVDALGITGFEGDSPAKVAIEWGVRRLGQQLELRSRAGTVKPVTGDFFPAYDEDGGLLVGLTPR
;
A
#
# COMPACT_ATOMS: atom_id res chain seq x y z
N MET A 1 -5.67 19.85 3.10
CA MET A 1 -6.57 18.84 3.67
C MET A 1 -6.14 17.46 3.28
N PRO A 2 -6.18 16.51 4.20
CA PRO A 2 -5.94 15.13 3.81
C PRO A 2 -7.05 14.63 2.91
N TYR A 3 -6.74 13.66 2.10
CA TYR A 3 -7.73 12.99 1.29
C TYR A 3 -7.60 11.47 1.47
N PHE A 4 -8.60 10.75 0.99
CA PHE A 4 -8.61 9.29 1.09
C PHE A 4 -8.39 8.69 -0.28
N ILE A 5 -7.57 7.64 -0.34
CA ILE A 5 -7.31 6.92 -1.57
C ILE A 5 -7.79 5.48 -1.41
N CYS A 6 -8.41 4.95 -2.47
CA CYS A 6 -8.73 3.54 -2.54
C CYS A 6 -7.53 2.80 -3.15
N PRO A 7 -6.92 1.86 -2.43
CA PRO A 7 -5.78 1.11 -2.97
C PRO A 7 -6.10 0.26 -4.19
N ASN A 8 -7.37 -0.06 -4.39
CA ASN A 8 -7.77 -0.91 -5.51
C ASN A 8 -8.03 -0.12 -6.79
N CYS A 9 -8.89 0.88 -6.75
CA CYS A 9 -9.24 1.65 -7.95
C CYS A 9 -8.54 3.01 -8.02
N LYS A 10 -7.82 3.39 -6.99
CA LYS A 10 -7.08 4.65 -6.88
C LYS A 10 -7.96 5.89 -6.90
N ASP A 11 -9.24 5.72 -6.61
CA ASP A 11 -10.14 6.85 -6.48
C ASP A 11 -9.70 7.74 -5.31
N ARG A 12 -9.61 9.03 -5.56
CA ARG A 12 -9.22 10.01 -4.54
C ARG A 12 -10.45 10.78 -4.12
N SER A 13 -10.69 10.84 -2.83
CA SER A 13 -11.85 11.52 -2.31
C SER A 13 -11.48 12.38 -1.11
N ILE A 14 -12.02 13.59 -1.07
CA ILE A 14 -11.98 14.44 0.11
C ILE A 14 -13.27 14.32 0.89
N ASP A 15 -14.18 13.47 0.44
CA ASP A 15 -15.47 13.28 1.09
C ASP A 15 -15.27 12.48 2.38
N HIS A 16 -15.53 13.12 3.49
CA HIS A 16 -15.40 12.52 4.80
C HIS A 16 -16.72 11.97 5.35
N ASP A 17 -17.82 12.15 4.63
CA ASP A 17 -19.13 11.73 5.12
C ASP A 17 -19.17 10.25 5.43
N SER A 18 -18.47 9.45 4.64
CA SER A 18 -18.39 8.01 4.86
C SER A 18 -17.69 7.63 6.16
N ARG A 19 -16.92 8.55 6.75
CA ARG A 19 -16.20 8.32 7.99
C ARG A 19 -16.76 9.12 9.16
N GLU A 20 -17.51 10.12 8.88
CA GLU A 20 -18.06 10.99 9.91
C GLU A 20 -19.07 10.24 10.76
N GLY A 21 -18.85 10.26 12.04
CA GLY A 21 -19.69 9.53 12.96
C GLY A 21 -19.42 8.04 13.03
N LEU A 22 -18.55 7.53 12.21
CA LEU A 22 -18.14 6.15 12.29
C LEU A 22 -17.04 6.01 13.33
N THR A 23 -17.07 4.94 14.07
CA THR A 23 -16.06 4.69 15.07
C THR A 23 -14.85 4.03 14.44
N ASN A 24 -14.76 2.73 14.51
CA ASN A 24 -13.59 2.01 14.02
C ASN A 24 -13.89 1.09 12.85
N ASP A 25 -15.06 1.25 12.25
CA ASP A 25 -15.45 0.38 11.16
C ASP A 25 -14.66 0.73 9.90
N ALA A 26 -14.28 -0.29 9.16
CA ALA A 26 -13.61 -0.10 7.89
C ALA A 26 -14.54 0.67 6.94
N VAL A 27 -13.98 1.67 6.28
CA VAL A 27 -14.72 2.46 5.31
C VAL A 27 -14.46 1.89 3.93
N ALA A 28 -15.51 1.40 3.28
CA ALA A 28 -15.39 0.85 1.95
C ALA A 28 -15.37 1.95 0.90
N CYS A 29 -14.67 1.69 -0.20
CA CYS A 29 -14.66 2.59 -1.34
C CYS A 29 -16.05 2.60 -1.99
N HIS A 30 -16.61 3.78 -2.19
CA HIS A 30 -17.92 3.92 -2.79
C HIS A 30 -17.94 3.53 -4.28
N ARG A 31 -16.79 3.59 -4.92
CA ARG A 31 -16.69 3.33 -6.35
C ARG A 31 -16.53 1.84 -6.69
N CYS A 32 -15.70 1.12 -5.93
CA CYS A 32 -15.41 -0.29 -6.26
C CYS A 32 -15.69 -1.25 -5.13
N GLY A 33 -16.05 -0.76 -3.94
CA GLY A 33 -16.37 -1.62 -2.81
C GLY A 33 -15.18 -2.18 -2.05
N PHE A 34 -13.95 -1.75 -2.38
CA PHE A 34 -12.77 -2.21 -1.65
C PHE A 34 -12.88 -1.80 -0.18
N GLY A 35 -12.52 -2.69 0.73
CA GLY A 35 -12.80 -2.54 2.16
C GLY A 35 -11.86 -1.62 2.93
N PHE A 36 -10.90 -0.98 2.27
CA PHE A 36 -9.91 -0.12 2.93
C PHE A 36 -9.76 1.19 2.19
N LEU A 37 -9.75 2.29 2.95
CA LEU A 37 -9.37 3.60 2.42
C LEU A 37 -8.26 4.13 3.30
N PHE A 38 -7.26 4.75 2.68
CA PHE A 38 -6.12 5.32 3.39
C PHE A 38 -6.16 6.83 3.30
N GLU A 39 -5.91 7.48 4.43
CA GLU A 39 -5.76 8.91 4.50
C GLU A 39 -4.35 9.29 4.11
N LEU A 40 -4.22 10.11 3.09
CA LEU A 40 -2.94 10.56 2.57
C LEU A 40 -2.89 12.08 2.51
N LEU A 41 -1.69 12.61 2.39
CA LEU A 41 -1.50 14.04 2.18
C LEU A 41 -1.82 14.39 0.72
N GLU A 42 -2.19 15.65 0.49
CA GLU A 42 -2.68 16.11 -0.81
C GLU A 42 -1.65 16.02 -1.93
N ASP A 43 -0.37 15.99 -1.57
CA ASP A 43 0.72 16.05 -2.54
C ASP A 43 1.05 14.72 -3.21
N TYR A 44 0.35 13.65 -2.85
CA TYR A 44 0.64 12.35 -3.44
C TYR A 44 -0.35 12.00 -4.54
N TYR A 45 0.17 11.67 -5.71
CA TYR A 45 -0.61 11.27 -6.87
C TYR A 45 -0.04 9.98 -7.44
N PRO A 46 -0.72 8.85 -7.27
CA PRO A 46 -0.22 7.60 -7.84
C PRO A 46 -0.30 7.60 -9.37
N ALA A 47 0.65 6.92 -9.99
CA ALA A 47 0.57 6.69 -11.43
C ALA A 47 -0.52 5.65 -11.72
N PRO A 48 -1.05 5.62 -12.95
CA PRO A 48 -2.06 4.60 -13.30
C PRO A 48 -1.57 3.17 -13.11
N THR A 49 -0.26 2.95 -13.20
CA THR A 49 0.36 1.62 -13.06
C THR A 49 0.74 1.27 -11.63
N THR A 50 0.58 2.19 -10.68
CA THR A 50 0.93 1.93 -9.29
C THR A 50 0.03 0.84 -8.70
N GLY A 51 0.66 -0.20 -8.15
CA GLY A 51 -0.06 -1.23 -7.41
C GLY A 51 0.05 -0.97 -5.92
N PHE A 52 -1.04 -1.12 -5.20
CA PHE A 52 -1.06 -0.88 -3.76
C PHE A 52 -1.29 -2.16 -2.97
N VAL A 53 -0.58 -2.27 -1.86
CA VAL A 53 -0.76 -3.35 -0.89
C VAL A 53 -1.06 -2.71 0.45
N VAL A 54 -2.07 -3.23 1.14
CA VAL A 54 -2.40 -2.80 2.50
C VAL A 54 -1.82 -3.81 3.47
N CYS A 55 -1.11 -3.32 4.48
CA CYS A 55 -0.46 -4.17 5.47
C CYS A 55 -0.91 -3.78 6.87
N ASP A 56 -0.75 -4.72 7.81
CA ASP A 56 -0.97 -4.44 9.21
C ASP A 56 0.28 -3.74 9.80
N ASN A 57 0.29 -3.56 11.12
CA ASN A 57 1.40 -2.87 11.80
C ASN A 57 2.66 -3.71 11.91
N GLU A 58 2.66 -4.92 11.39
CA GLU A 58 3.83 -5.78 11.30
C GLU A 58 4.28 -5.99 9.85
N ALA A 59 3.76 -5.18 8.93
CA ALA A 59 4.03 -5.25 7.51
C ALA A 59 3.56 -6.56 6.85
N ARG A 60 2.56 -7.20 7.43
CA ARG A 60 1.94 -8.39 6.82
C ARG A 60 0.77 -7.95 5.94
N VAL A 61 0.67 -8.56 4.78
CA VAL A 61 -0.37 -8.19 3.80
C VAL A 61 -1.75 -8.57 4.32
N ILE A 62 -2.67 -7.61 4.30
CA ILE A 62 -4.08 -7.86 4.62
C ILE A 62 -5.00 -7.63 3.43
N ALA A 63 -4.53 -6.90 2.43
CA ALA A 63 -5.29 -6.70 1.20
C ALA A 63 -4.35 -6.24 0.08
N ALA A 64 -4.73 -6.45 -1.16
CA ALA A 64 -3.96 -5.99 -2.31
C ALA A 64 -4.91 -5.42 -3.37
N GLY A 65 -4.51 -4.29 -3.96
CA GLY A 65 -5.24 -3.69 -5.05
C GLY A 65 -5.05 -4.47 -6.35
N ARG A 66 -5.92 -4.21 -7.31
CA ARG A 66 -5.95 -4.97 -8.58
C ARG A 66 -4.65 -4.90 -9.37
N ASP A 67 -3.95 -3.77 -9.30
CA ASP A 67 -2.74 -3.58 -10.10
C ASP A 67 -1.53 -4.36 -9.57
N ILE A 68 -1.60 -4.89 -8.36
CA ILE A 68 -0.55 -5.75 -7.83
C ILE A 68 -0.44 -7.04 -8.64
N PHE A 69 -1.56 -7.58 -9.09
CA PHE A 69 -1.54 -8.78 -9.94
C PHE A 69 -0.83 -8.47 -11.28
N GLU A 70 -1.16 -7.34 -11.89
CA GLU A 70 -0.52 -6.95 -13.15
C GLU A 70 0.98 -6.76 -13.00
N LEU A 71 1.40 -6.20 -11.87
CA LEU A 71 2.80 -5.92 -11.60
C LEU A 71 3.59 -7.17 -11.24
N SER A 72 3.04 -8.02 -10.38
CA SER A 72 3.79 -9.10 -9.74
C SER A 72 3.37 -10.50 -10.15
N GLY A 73 2.17 -10.66 -10.70
CA GLY A 73 1.60 -11.97 -11.00
C GLY A 73 1.03 -12.69 -9.78
N TYR A 74 1.13 -12.08 -8.61
CA TYR A 74 0.56 -12.65 -7.39
C TYR A 74 -0.87 -12.15 -7.20
N LYS A 75 -1.76 -13.06 -6.82
CA LYS A 75 -3.11 -12.72 -6.39
C LYS A 75 -3.10 -12.35 -4.92
N GLU A 76 -4.12 -11.62 -4.49
CA GLU A 76 -4.24 -11.23 -3.08
C GLU A 76 -4.11 -12.42 -2.15
N GLN A 77 -4.78 -13.52 -2.47
CA GLN A 77 -4.74 -14.73 -1.65
C GLN A 77 -3.35 -15.34 -1.51
N ASP A 78 -2.47 -15.10 -2.48
CA ASP A 78 -1.09 -15.59 -2.44
C ASP A 78 -0.23 -14.77 -1.48
N LEU A 79 -0.65 -13.55 -1.16
CA LEU A 79 0.12 -12.61 -0.38
C LEU A 79 -0.37 -12.47 1.07
N MET A 80 -1.65 -12.73 1.31
CA MET A 80 -2.27 -12.45 2.61
C MET A 80 -1.56 -13.18 3.76
N GLY A 81 -1.33 -12.44 4.83
CA GLY A 81 -0.69 -12.96 6.03
C GLY A 81 0.83 -13.05 5.95
N ARG A 82 1.41 -12.73 4.82
CA ARG A 82 2.85 -12.79 4.60
C ARG A 82 3.48 -11.41 4.73
N ASP A 83 4.74 -11.38 5.15
CA ASP A 83 5.50 -10.13 5.16
C ASP A 83 5.60 -9.59 3.73
N VAL A 84 5.27 -8.32 3.52
CA VAL A 84 5.18 -7.74 2.19
C VAL A 84 6.51 -7.76 1.44
N VAL A 85 7.62 -7.53 2.16
CA VAL A 85 8.95 -7.53 1.55
C VAL A 85 9.32 -8.95 1.09
N ASP A 86 9.08 -9.94 1.93
CA ASP A 86 9.37 -11.34 1.58
C ASP A 86 8.44 -11.85 0.49
N ALA A 87 7.16 -11.53 0.60
CA ALA A 87 6.15 -12.06 -0.33
C ALA A 87 6.40 -11.57 -1.76
N LEU A 88 6.79 -10.31 -1.91
CA LEU A 88 7.03 -9.71 -3.23
C LEU A 88 8.51 -9.72 -3.62
N GLY A 89 9.36 -10.31 -2.78
CA GLY A 89 10.79 -10.39 -3.06
C GLY A 89 11.42 -9.02 -3.26
N ILE A 90 11.07 -8.07 -2.40
CA ILE A 90 11.56 -6.69 -2.54
C ILE A 90 13.00 -6.60 -2.06
N THR A 91 13.86 -6.08 -2.92
CA THR A 91 15.28 -5.87 -2.64
C THR A 91 15.71 -4.49 -3.15
N GLY A 92 16.99 -4.17 -2.98
CA GLY A 92 17.53 -2.90 -3.44
C GLY A 92 17.64 -1.83 -2.36
N PHE A 93 17.28 -2.16 -1.13
CA PHE A 93 17.44 -1.25 0.01
C PHE A 93 18.65 -1.66 0.83
N GLU A 94 19.18 -0.70 1.59
CA GLU A 94 20.29 -0.96 2.52
C GLU A 94 19.76 -0.92 3.95
N GLY A 95 20.24 -1.82 4.80
CA GLY A 95 19.83 -1.88 6.20
C GLY A 95 18.39 -2.38 6.35
N ASP A 96 17.62 -1.72 7.19
CA ASP A 96 16.23 -2.08 7.43
C ASP A 96 15.37 -1.74 6.22
N SER A 97 14.33 -2.56 5.99
CA SER A 97 13.43 -2.33 4.86
C SER A 97 12.67 -1.01 5.04
N PRO A 98 12.30 -0.34 3.94
CA PRO A 98 11.49 0.87 4.04
C PRO A 98 10.16 0.65 4.75
N ALA A 99 9.57 -0.54 4.60
CA ALA A 99 8.34 -0.88 5.29
C ALA A 99 8.52 -0.87 6.80
N LYS A 100 9.59 -1.49 7.28
CA LYS A 100 9.90 -1.52 8.71
C LYS A 100 10.17 -0.13 9.25
N VAL A 101 10.96 0.66 8.53
CA VAL A 101 11.28 2.03 8.93
C VAL A 101 10.02 2.88 9.01
N ALA A 102 9.13 2.79 8.03
CA ALA A 102 7.90 3.57 8.02
C ALA A 102 7.04 3.23 9.24
N ILE A 103 6.90 1.96 9.57
CA ILE A 103 6.10 1.54 10.71
C ILE A 103 6.73 1.96 12.03
N GLU A 104 8.01 1.67 12.22
CA GLU A 104 8.69 1.93 13.49
C GLU A 104 8.84 3.42 13.80
N TRP A 105 9.10 4.22 12.78
CA TRP A 105 9.35 5.64 12.96
C TRP A 105 8.13 6.51 12.66
N GLY A 106 7.06 5.92 12.12
CA GLY A 106 5.85 6.67 11.79
C GLY A 106 6.06 7.72 10.72
N VAL A 107 6.95 7.46 9.76
CA VAL A 107 7.29 8.42 8.71
C VAL A 107 7.07 7.82 7.34
N ARG A 108 6.68 8.67 6.39
CA ARG A 108 6.55 8.26 4.99
C ARG A 108 7.94 8.04 4.38
N ARG A 109 8.04 7.00 3.56
CA ARG A 109 9.25 6.72 2.79
C ARG A 109 8.86 6.69 1.32
N LEU A 110 9.11 7.78 0.62
CA LEU A 110 8.70 7.94 -0.78
C LEU A 110 9.88 7.81 -1.72
N GLY A 111 9.60 7.38 -2.96
CA GLY A 111 10.59 7.37 -4.01
C GLY A 111 11.73 6.39 -3.80
N GLN A 112 11.48 5.30 -3.08
CA GLN A 112 12.50 4.29 -2.82
C GLN A 112 12.73 3.47 -4.07
N GLN A 113 13.96 3.46 -4.56
CA GLN A 113 14.31 2.67 -5.75
C GLN A 113 14.58 1.24 -5.33
N LEU A 114 13.70 0.34 -5.73
CA LEU A 114 13.69 -1.05 -5.29
C LEU A 114 13.55 -1.98 -6.48
N GLU A 115 13.66 -3.26 -6.20
CA GLU A 115 13.39 -4.31 -7.17
C GLU A 115 12.37 -5.27 -6.59
N LEU A 116 11.47 -5.76 -7.43
CA LEU A 116 10.44 -6.70 -7.04
C LEU A 116 10.64 -7.99 -7.83
N ARG A 117 10.47 -9.13 -7.19
CA ARG A 117 10.51 -10.42 -7.86
C ARG A 117 9.09 -10.88 -8.13
N SER A 118 8.76 -11.04 -9.41
CA SER A 118 7.44 -11.51 -9.80
C SER A 118 7.27 -12.98 -9.48
N ARG A 119 6.04 -13.46 -9.58
CA ARG A 119 5.73 -14.87 -9.38
C ARG A 119 6.50 -15.77 -10.35
N ALA A 120 6.73 -15.30 -11.56
CA ALA A 120 7.49 -16.03 -12.55
C ALA A 120 9.01 -15.99 -12.32
N GLY A 121 9.47 -15.27 -11.29
CA GLY A 121 10.88 -15.16 -10.97
C GLY A 121 11.59 -14.00 -11.66
N THR A 122 10.86 -13.18 -12.42
CA THR A 122 11.43 -12.02 -13.10
C THR A 122 11.65 -10.89 -12.11
N VAL A 123 12.84 -10.31 -12.12
CA VAL A 123 13.15 -9.14 -11.29
C VAL A 123 12.79 -7.88 -12.06
N LYS A 124 11.98 -7.04 -11.43
CA LYS A 124 11.50 -5.81 -12.06
C LYS A 124 11.87 -4.59 -11.20
N PRO A 125 12.43 -3.54 -11.81
CA PRO A 125 12.68 -2.31 -11.07
C PRO A 125 11.37 -1.60 -10.76
N VAL A 126 11.23 -1.14 -9.52
CA VAL A 126 10.04 -0.42 -9.07
C VAL A 126 10.44 0.75 -8.19
N THR A 127 9.55 1.73 -8.10
CA THR A 127 9.65 2.77 -7.10
C THR A 127 8.65 2.46 -6.01
N GLY A 128 9.10 2.40 -4.77
CA GLY A 128 8.25 2.08 -3.63
C GLY A 128 7.94 3.31 -2.80
N ASP A 129 6.68 3.46 -2.45
CA ASP A 129 6.20 4.50 -1.55
C ASP A 129 5.54 3.83 -0.36
N PHE A 130 5.95 4.20 0.84
CA PHE A 130 5.50 3.57 2.07
C PHE A 130 4.86 4.60 2.98
N PHE A 131 3.59 4.38 3.32
CA PHE A 131 2.79 5.31 4.11
C PHE A 131 2.32 4.62 5.38
N PRO A 132 2.82 5.01 6.56
CA PRO A 132 2.29 4.46 7.80
C PRO A 132 0.90 5.03 8.06
N ALA A 133 0.01 4.19 8.59
CA ALA A 133 -1.29 4.67 9.03
C ALA A 133 -1.13 5.40 10.37
N TYR A 134 -1.85 6.48 10.52
CA TYR A 134 -1.75 7.34 11.71
C TYR A 134 -2.87 7.10 12.71
N ASP A 135 -3.56 5.98 12.60
CA ASP A 135 -4.59 5.59 13.56
C ASP A 135 -3.99 4.71 14.67
N GLU A 136 -4.80 4.40 15.66
CA GLU A 136 -4.34 3.64 16.83
C GLU A 136 -3.90 2.22 16.48
N ASP A 137 -4.53 1.62 15.49
CA ASP A 137 -4.24 0.25 15.09
C ASP A 137 -2.96 0.15 14.27
N GLY A 138 -2.51 1.28 13.75
CA GLY A 138 -1.35 1.29 12.87
C GLY A 138 -1.66 0.68 11.51
N GLY A 139 -0.60 0.31 10.83
CA GLY A 139 -0.72 -0.28 9.51
C GLY A 139 0.14 0.43 8.49
N LEU A 140 0.10 -0.06 7.25
CA LEU A 140 0.98 0.44 6.21
C LEU A 140 0.31 0.32 4.85
N LEU A 141 0.41 1.38 4.06
CA LEU A 141 0.07 1.33 2.64
C LEU A 141 1.36 1.33 1.84
N VAL A 142 1.52 0.36 0.96
CA VAL A 142 2.69 0.26 0.08
C VAL A 142 2.24 0.49 -1.35
N GLY A 143 2.83 1.50 -2.00
CA GLY A 143 2.60 1.76 -3.41
C GLY A 143 3.84 1.38 -4.20
N LEU A 144 3.68 0.54 -5.21
CA LEU A 144 4.78 0.09 -6.05
C LEU A 144 4.49 0.49 -7.50
N THR A 145 5.38 1.29 -8.05
CA THR A 145 5.23 1.80 -9.41
C THR A 145 6.35 1.24 -10.27
N PRO A 146 6.05 0.53 -11.38
CA PRO A 146 7.11 0.02 -12.27
C PRO A 146 7.89 1.16 -12.88
N ARG A 147 9.20 0.96 -12.98
CA ARG A 147 10.12 1.92 -13.58
C ARG A 147 10.42 1.58 -15.02
#